data_7d3d24819aa2ce3e2ea67802006e47f9
#
_entry.id   7d3d24819aa2ce3e2ea67802006e47f9
#
_cell.length_a   1.000
_cell.length_b   1.000
_cell.length_c   1.000
_cell.angle_alpha   90.00
_cell.angle_beta   90.00
_cell.angle_gamma   90.00
#
_symmetry.space_group_name_H-M   'P 1'
#
loop_
_entity.id
_entity.type
_entity.pdbx_description
1 polymer ?
#
loop_
_entity_poly.entity_id
_entity_poly.type
_entity_poly.pdbx_seq_one_letter_code
_entity_poly.pdbx_strand_id
1 'polypeptide(L)'
;MVEQLNNFITLWVIIDPVAALPTFLGLTGGYDSRGRRKIAVAAVVASFFILGFFIALGQIIIEAIGVSLRDFQIAGGLILLLFAANMVTGERQESPEASSDPAKMSGLAIYPLAVPTLAGPGAMLTVMLLTDNSRFSILQQLFTTATVVVVLIITLVMLLLADPIARMIGLQGANVLKRIMGMVVAAVAVKIVIGGISGWLHLPGSG
;
A
#
# COMPACT_ATOMS: atom_id res chain seq x y z
N MET A 1 -13.71 -19.19 3.33
CA MET A 1 -13.84 -18.64 1.97
C MET A 1 -14.22 -17.15 1.99
N VAL A 2 -15.27 -16.75 2.71
CA VAL A 2 -15.68 -15.31 2.83
C VAL A 2 -14.60 -14.46 3.48
N GLU A 3 -13.95 -14.95 4.53
CA GLU A 3 -12.88 -14.26 5.25
C GLU A 3 -11.66 -14.01 4.34
N GLN A 4 -11.27 -14.99 3.55
CA GLN A 4 -10.14 -14.87 2.62
C GLN A 4 -10.43 -13.85 1.50
N LEU A 5 -11.68 -13.80 1.02
CA LEU A 5 -12.11 -12.80 0.06
C LEU A 5 -12.08 -11.39 0.68
N ASN A 6 -12.52 -11.24 1.92
CA ASN A 6 -12.47 -9.98 2.64
C ASN A 6 -11.02 -9.52 2.85
N ASN A 7 -10.12 -10.43 3.23
CA ASN A 7 -8.69 -10.11 3.37
C ASN A 7 -8.08 -9.67 2.04
N PHE A 8 -8.41 -10.37 0.95
CA PHE A 8 -7.96 -9.99 -0.39
C PHE A 8 -8.46 -8.58 -0.77
N ILE A 9 -9.76 -8.30 -0.61
CA ILE A 9 -10.34 -7.00 -0.94
C ILE A 9 -9.69 -5.90 -0.08
N THR A 10 -9.50 -6.15 1.20
CA THR A 10 -8.87 -5.18 2.12
C THR A 10 -7.44 -4.88 1.70
N LEU A 11 -6.62 -5.90 1.45
CA LEU A 11 -5.25 -5.74 1.00
C LEU A 11 -5.18 -5.09 -0.39
N TRP A 12 -6.08 -5.47 -1.31
CA TRP A 12 -6.18 -4.85 -2.63
C TRP A 12 -6.45 -3.35 -2.54
N VAL A 13 -7.42 -2.94 -1.71
CA VAL A 13 -7.78 -1.52 -1.56
C VAL A 13 -6.65 -0.72 -0.91
N ILE A 14 -5.95 -1.29 0.08
CA ILE A 14 -4.93 -0.55 0.84
C ILE A 14 -3.59 -0.49 0.11
N ILE A 15 -3.16 -1.57 -0.56
CA ILE A 15 -1.96 -1.58 -1.42
C ILE A 15 -2.21 -0.72 -2.67
N ASP A 16 -3.50 -0.68 -3.11
CA ASP A 16 -4.01 0.16 -4.18
C ASP A 16 -3.18 0.13 -5.48
N PRO A 17 -3.15 -1.02 -6.18
CA PRO A 17 -2.42 -1.15 -7.43
C PRO A 17 -2.87 -0.14 -8.50
N VAL A 18 -4.14 0.26 -8.44
CA VAL A 18 -4.76 1.13 -9.42
C VAL A 18 -4.25 2.57 -9.27
N ALA A 19 -4.19 3.09 -8.04
CA ALA A 19 -3.65 4.42 -7.78
C ALA A 19 -2.12 4.48 -7.91
N ALA A 20 -1.43 3.33 -7.84
CA ALA A 20 0.00 3.26 -8.11
C ALA A 20 0.33 3.56 -9.59
N LEU A 21 -0.57 3.26 -10.53
CA LEU A 21 -0.35 3.47 -11.97
C LEU A 21 -0.01 4.93 -12.33
N PRO A 22 -0.84 5.94 -12.01
CA PRO A 22 -0.52 7.33 -12.35
C PRO A 22 0.75 7.82 -11.65
N THR A 23 1.02 7.39 -10.42
CA THR A 23 2.27 7.70 -9.71
C THR A 23 3.47 7.11 -10.45
N PHE A 24 3.40 5.83 -10.83
CA PHE A 24 4.45 5.15 -11.60
C PHE A 24 4.70 5.83 -12.95
N LEU A 25 3.64 6.13 -13.70
CA LEU A 25 3.74 6.81 -15.00
C LEU A 25 4.36 8.20 -14.87
N GLY A 26 3.97 8.96 -13.84
CA GLY A 26 4.55 10.27 -13.56
C GLY A 26 6.05 10.20 -13.27
N LEU A 27 6.46 9.25 -12.42
CA LEU A 27 7.85 9.08 -12.01
C LEU A 27 8.75 8.52 -13.13
N THR A 28 8.18 7.70 -14.01
CA THR A 28 8.96 6.97 -15.02
C THR A 28 8.81 7.53 -16.43
N GLY A 29 8.15 8.67 -16.61
CA GLY A 29 7.85 9.28 -17.91
C GLY A 29 9.05 9.51 -18.81
N GLY A 30 10.21 9.81 -18.23
CA GLY A 30 11.48 10.02 -18.96
C GLY A 30 12.31 8.76 -19.19
N TYR A 31 11.91 7.59 -18.67
CA TYR A 31 12.67 6.34 -18.79
C TYR A 31 12.20 5.50 -19.98
N ASP A 32 13.13 4.75 -20.57
CA ASP A 32 12.81 3.73 -21.59
C ASP A 32 12.07 2.52 -20.97
N SER A 33 11.54 1.64 -21.81
CA SER A 33 10.78 0.47 -21.36
C SER A 33 11.58 -0.46 -20.44
N ARG A 34 12.92 -0.55 -20.64
CA ARG A 34 13.78 -1.37 -19.76
C ARG A 34 13.97 -0.72 -18.40
N GLY A 35 14.17 0.59 -18.35
CA GLY A 35 14.27 1.37 -17.12
C GLY A 35 12.98 1.28 -16.29
N ARG A 36 11.84 1.49 -16.92
CA ARG A 36 10.52 1.35 -16.30
C ARG A 36 10.31 -0.04 -15.69
N ARG A 37 10.62 -1.10 -16.44
CA ARG A 37 10.52 -2.47 -15.94
C ARG A 37 11.41 -2.71 -14.72
N LYS A 38 12.66 -2.20 -14.73
CA LYS A 38 13.56 -2.32 -13.58
C LYS A 38 13.00 -1.59 -12.35
N ILE A 39 12.48 -0.38 -12.52
CA ILE A 39 11.87 0.41 -11.45
C ILE A 39 10.63 -0.33 -10.89
N ALA A 40 9.74 -0.84 -11.75
CA ALA A 40 8.56 -1.59 -11.32
C ALA A 40 8.92 -2.83 -10.50
N VAL A 41 9.86 -3.65 -11.00
CA VAL A 41 10.30 -4.87 -10.29
C VAL A 41 10.96 -4.51 -8.97
N ALA A 42 11.86 -3.53 -8.96
CA ALA A 42 12.55 -3.10 -7.74
C ALA A 42 11.58 -2.56 -6.68
N ALA A 43 10.56 -1.79 -7.10
CA ALA A 43 9.55 -1.26 -6.19
C ALA A 43 8.69 -2.37 -5.56
N VAL A 44 8.23 -3.33 -6.37
CA VAL A 44 7.42 -4.46 -5.87
C VAL A 44 8.25 -5.37 -4.96
N VAL A 45 9.51 -5.63 -5.32
CA VAL A 45 10.43 -6.42 -4.48
C VAL A 45 10.71 -5.70 -3.15
N ALA A 46 10.98 -4.39 -3.18
CA ALA A 46 11.14 -3.60 -1.96
C ALA A 46 9.89 -3.65 -1.09
N SER A 47 8.70 -3.48 -1.69
CA SER A 47 7.41 -3.57 -0.99
C SER A 47 7.19 -4.96 -0.37
N PHE A 48 7.57 -6.03 -1.07
CA PHE A 48 7.49 -7.39 -0.54
C PHE A 48 8.35 -7.56 0.73
N PHE A 49 9.60 -7.09 0.71
CA PHE A 49 10.47 -7.17 1.88
C PHE A 49 9.98 -6.28 3.03
N ILE A 50 9.49 -5.08 2.74
CA ILE A 50 8.94 -4.19 3.76
C ILE A 50 7.70 -4.81 4.42
N LEU A 51 6.71 -5.24 3.64
CA LEU A 51 5.50 -5.86 4.18
C LEU A 51 5.81 -7.19 4.89
N GLY A 52 6.72 -8.01 4.34
CA GLY A 52 7.21 -9.23 4.97
C GLY A 52 7.88 -8.97 6.32
N PHE A 53 8.67 -7.91 6.43
CA PHE A 53 9.25 -7.48 7.70
C PHE A 53 8.16 -7.13 8.73
N PHE A 54 7.13 -6.38 8.34
CA PHE A 54 6.03 -6.03 9.24
C PHE A 54 5.15 -7.24 9.59
N ILE A 55 4.96 -8.20 8.69
CA ILE A 55 4.29 -9.47 8.98
C ILE A 55 5.06 -10.27 10.04
N ALA A 56 6.39 -10.37 9.87
CA ALA A 56 7.21 -11.25 10.73
C ALA A 56 7.57 -10.60 12.06
N LEU A 57 7.88 -9.33 12.09
CA LEU A 57 8.49 -8.65 13.24
C LEU A 57 7.69 -7.45 13.73
N GLY A 58 6.71 -6.97 12.97
CA GLY A 58 6.01 -5.73 13.30
C GLY A 58 5.37 -5.75 14.67
N GLN A 59 4.66 -6.82 15.02
CA GLN A 59 4.04 -6.96 16.34
C GLN A 59 5.08 -7.00 17.47
N ILE A 60 6.14 -7.78 17.29
CA ILE A 60 7.22 -7.90 18.28
C ILE A 60 7.85 -6.54 18.56
N ILE A 61 8.08 -5.75 17.51
CA ILE A 61 8.70 -4.42 17.62
C ILE A 61 7.80 -3.46 18.38
N ILE A 62 6.52 -3.35 18.03
CA ILE A 62 5.62 -2.42 18.70
C ILE A 62 5.39 -2.81 20.17
N GLU A 63 5.31 -4.10 20.49
CA GLU A 63 5.21 -4.59 21.86
C GLU A 63 6.49 -4.30 22.67
N ALA A 64 7.67 -4.48 22.05
CA ALA A 64 8.96 -4.20 22.70
C ALA A 64 9.14 -2.74 23.09
N ILE A 65 8.57 -1.80 22.34
CA ILE A 65 8.59 -0.37 22.67
C ILE A 65 7.40 0.06 23.54
N GLY A 66 6.56 -0.88 23.97
CA GLY A 66 5.43 -0.60 24.86
C GLY A 66 4.23 0.07 24.19
N VAL A 67 4.17 0.06 22.85
CA VAL A 67 3.04 0.57 22.07
C VAL A 67 2.05 -0.56 21.84
N SER A 68 0.78 -0.33 22.12
CA SER A 68 -0.24 -1.34 21.82
C SER A 68 -0.54 -1.37 20.32
N LEU A 69 -1.01 -2.52 19.82
CA LEU A 69 -1.47 -2.64 18.43
C LEU A 69 -2.62 -1.66 18.11
N ARG A 70 -3.42 -1.31 19.12
CA ARG A 70 -4.51 -0.32 18.98
C ARG A 70 -3.98 1.10 18.80
N ASP A 71 -2.95 1.49 19.56
CA ASP A 71 -2.31 2.81 19.41
C ASP A 71 -1.69 2.93 18.02
N PHE A 72 -1.01 1.87 17.58
CA PHE A 72 -0.45 1.78 16.24
C PHE A 72 -1.54 1.81 15.15
N GLN A 73 -2.71 1.19 15.41
CA GLN A 73 -3.87 1.20 14.52
C GLN A 73 -4.42 2.63 14.35
N ILE A 74 -4.57 3.38 15.43
CA ILE A 74 -5.04 4.77 15.37
C ILE A 74 -4.03 5.64 14.61
N ALA A 75 -2.75 5.57 14.98
CA ALA A 75 -1.69 6.36 14.35
C ALA A 75 -1.55 6.06 12.85
N GLY A 76 -1.49 4.77 12.50
CA GLY A 76 -1.38 4.32 11.11
C GLY A 76 -2.61 4.67 10.28
N GLY A 77 -3.80 4.59 10.87
CA GLY A 77 -5.05 5.01 10.23
C GLY A 77 -5.09 6.52 9.95
N LEU A 78 -4.58 7.35 10.87
CA LEU A 78 -4.46 8.80 10.65
C LEU A 78 -3.46 9.13 9.54
N ILE A 79 -2.30 8.45 9.52
CA ILE A 79 -1.30 8.63 8.46
C ILE A 79 -1.88 8.18 7.10
N LEU A 80 -2.62 7.06 7.07
CA LEU A 80 -3.32 6.61 5.86
C LEU A 80 -4.37 7.61 5.39
N LEU A 81 -5.09 8.27 6.32
CA LEU A 81 -6.06 9.31 5.99
C LEU A 81 -5.39 10.53 5.36
N LEU A 82 -4.25 10.97 5.90
CA LEU A 82 -3.46 12.05 5.29
C LEU A 82 -2.95 11.68 3.89
N PHE A 83 -2.49 10.45 3.71
CA PHE A 83 -2.09 9.95 2.40
C PHE A 83 -3.26 9.96 1.41
N ALA A 84 -4.43 9.47 1.83
CA ALA A 84 -5.64 9.47 1.02
C ALA A 84 -6.10 10.91 0.67
N ALA A 85 -6.01 11.85 1.60
CA ALA A 85 -6.30 13.26 1.34
C ALA A 85 -5.39 13.84 0.25
N ASN A 86 -4.09 13.55 0.28
CA ASN A 86 -3.14 13.98 -0.76
C ASN A 86 -3.47 13.36 -2.13
N MET A 87 -3.99 12.12 -2.18
CA MET A 87 -4.47 11.52 -3.42
C MET A 87 -5.66 12.27 -4.02
N VAL A 88 -6.59 12.72 -3.17
CA VAL A 88 -7.81 13.45 -3.58
C VAL A 88 -7.49 14.88 -4.00
N THR A 89 -6.64 15.58 -3.23
CA THR A 89 -6.26 16.98 -3.54
C THR A 89 -5.39 17.09 -4.78
N GLY A 90 -4.68 16.02 -5.13
CA GLY A 90 -3.91 15.94 -6.37
C GLY A 90 -2.61 16.73 -6.33
N GLU A 91 -1.95 16.82 -5.16
CA GLU A 91 -0.60 17.38 -5.09
C GLU A 91 0.31 16.67 -6.09
N ARG A 92 0.87 17.47 -7.02
CA ARG A 92 1.82 16.99 -8.03
C ARG A 92 3.09 16.54 -7.32
N GLN A 93 3.39 15.26 -7.39
CA GLN A 93 4.76 14.82 -7.20
C GLN A 93 5.56 15.30 -8.41
N GLU A 94 6.57 16.12 -8.17
CA GLU A 94 7.51 16.52 -9.21
C GLU A 94 8.13 15.28 -9.83
N SER A 95 8.08 15.19 -11.16
CA SER A 95 8.70 14.09 -11.89
C SER A 95 10.22 14.29 -11.84
N PRO A 96 10.96 13.38 -11.23
CA PRO A 96 12.42 13.47 -11.21
C PRO A 96 12.99 13.39 -12.62
N GLU A 97 14.10 14.07 -12.87
CA GLU A 97 14.82 13.94 -14.14
C GLU A 97 15.23 12.48 -14.39
N ALA A 98 14.94 11.99 -15.59
CA ALA A 98 15.32 10.64 -15.97
C ALA A 98 16.86 10.48 -15.95
N SER A 99 17.31 9.41 -15.33
CA SER A 99 18.74 9.11 -15.21
C SER A 99 19.00 7.64 -15.51
N SER A 100 20.04 7.36 -16.27
CA SER A 100 20.51 5.98 -16.50
C SER A 100 21.27 5.41 -15.30
N ASP A 101 21.50 6.21 -14.25
CA ASP A 101 22.19 5.81 -13.04
C ASP A 101 21.34 4.78 -12.25
N PRO A 102 21.87 3.55 -12.03
CA PRO A 102 21.15 2.52 -11.27
C PRO A 102 20.78 2.94 -9.85
N ALA A 103 21.58 3.79 -9.21
CA ALA A 103 21.30 4.29 -7.87
C ALA A 103 20.08 5.21 -7.86
N LYS A 104 19.94 6.09 -8.83
CA LYS A 104 18.76 6.96 -8.97
C LYS A 104 17.51 6.15 -9.31
N MET A 105 17.63 5.14 -10.18
CA MET A 105 16.52 4.24 -10.50
C MET A 105 16.04 3.46 -9.28
N SER A 106 16.97 2.93 -8.47
CA SER A 106 16.65 2.24 -7.22
C SER A 106 16.06 3.21 -6.21
N GLY A 107 16.53 4.44 -6.13
CA GLY A 107 15.97 5.49 -5.31
C GLY A 107 14.49 5.73 -5.62
N LEU A 108 14.14 5.89 -6.91
CA LEU A 108 12.74 6.06 -7.35
C LEU A 108 11.86 4.84 -7.05
N ALA A 109 12.43 3.65 -7.15
CA ALA A 109 11.71 2.42 -6.85
C ALA A 109 11.37 2.32 -5.35
N ILE A 110 12.28 2.75 -4.47
CA ILE A 110 12.06 2.72 -3.03
C ILE A 110 11.18 3.90 -2.62
N TYR A 111 11.55 5.11 -3.00
CA TYR A 111 10.80 6.33 -2.68
C TYR A 111 10.56 7.16 -3.96
N PRO A 112 9.30 7.50 -4.27
CA PRO A 112 8.09 7.28 -3.47
C PRO A 112 7.27 6.04 -3.85
N LEU A 113 7.78 5.12 -4.69
CA LEU A 113 6.94 4.06 -5.28
C LEU A 113 6.69 2.89 -4.32
N ALA A 114 7.74 2.31 -3.70
CA ALA A 114 7.51 1.30 -2.67
C ALA A 114 6.93 1.94 -1.42
N VAL A 115 7.57 2.99 -0.89
CA VAL A 115 7.10 3.76 0.27
C VAL A 115 6.91 5.22 -0.15
N PRO A 116 5.73 5.80 0.03
CA PRO A 116 4.55 5.27 0.75
C PRO A 116 3.52 4.55 -0.13
N THR A 117 3.72 4.41 -1.46
CA THR A 117 2.63 4.06 -2.39
C THR A 117 2.17 2.62 -2.23
N LEU A 118 3.05 1.61 -2.34
CA LEU A 118 2.67 0.19 -2.29
C LEU A 118 2.74 -0.40 -0.87
N ALA A 119 3.82 -0.14 -0.16
CA ALA A 119 4.02 -0.52 1.23
C ALA A 119 3.95 0.72 2.12
N GLY A 120 2.84 1.44 2.07
CA GLY A 120 2.58 2.59 2.90
C GLY A 120 2.22 2.21 4.34
N PRO A 121 2.13 3.22 5.23
CA PRO A 121 1.77 2.99 6.63
C PRO A 121 0.48 2.19 6.82
N GLY A 122 -0.51 2.42 5.95
CA GLY A 122 -1.76 1.67 5.95
C GLY A 122 -1.58 0.19 5.59
N ALA A 123 -0.74 -0.12 4.60
CA ALA A 123 -0.45 -1.49 4.21
C ALA A 123 0.35 -2.22 5.31
N MET A 124 1.38 -1.55 5.88
CA MET A 124 2.15 -2.06 7.01
C MET A 124 1.25 -2.40 8.20
N LEU A 125 0.38 -1.47 8.60
CA LEU A 125 -0.58 -1.68 9.66
C LEU A 125 -1.53 -2.83 9.36
N THR A 126 -2.10 -2.86 8.16
CA THR A 126 -3.10 -3.86 7.78
C THR A 126 -2.52 -5.27 7.80
N VAL A 127 -1.31 -5.46 7.28
CA VAL A 127 -0.67 -6.79 7.33
C VAL A 127 -0.41 -7.22 8.77
N MET A 128 0.00 -6.31 9.66
CA MET A 128 0.17 -6.61 11.09
C MET A 128 -1.16 -7.00 11.74
N LEU A 129 -2.26 -6.27 11.47
CA LEU A 129 -3.57 -6.57 12.02
C LEU A 129 -4.13 -7.91 11.53
N LEU A 130 -3.87 -8.27 10.27
CA LEU A 130 -4.32 -9.52 9.66
C LEU A 130 -3.39 -10.72 9.97
N THR A 131 -2.25 -10.48 10.60
CA THR A 131 -1.30 -11.53 11.05
C THR A 131 -1.06 -11.49 12.56
N ASP A 132 -1.96 -10.86 13.32
CA ASP A 132 -1.90 -10.79 14.77
C ASP A 132 -1.92 -12.20 15.40
N ASN A 133 -0.84 -12.56 16.10
CA ASN A 133 -0.65 -13.86 16.74
C ASN A 133 -1.71 -14.15 17.80
N SER A 134 -2.31 -13.12 18.40
CA SER A 134 -3.36 -13.27 19.41
C SER A 134 -4.74 -13.61 18.82
N ARG A 135 -4.94 -13.40 17.52
CA ARG A 135 -6.22 -13.51 16.83
C ARG A 135 -6.26 -14.58 15.76
N PHE A 136 -5.13 -14.81 15.07
CA PHE A 136 -5.07 -15.65 13.89
C PHE A 136 -4.11 -16.83 14.07
N SER A 137 -4.53 -18.01 13.62
CA SER A 137 -3.69 -19.18 13.56
C SER A 137 -2.56 -19.02 12.53
N ILE A 138 -1.48 -19.77 12.67
CA ILE A 138 -0.35 -19.77 11.73
C ILE A 138 -0.82 -20.02 10.28
N LEU A 139 -1.81 -20.89 10.10
CA LEU A 139 -2.35 -21.20 8.78
C LEU A 139 -3.06 -19.97 8.17
N GLN A 140 -3.84 -19.21 8.95
CA GLN A 140 -4.49 -17.98 8.51
C GLN A 140 -3.47 -16.91 8.17
N GLN A 141 -2.39 -16.76 8.95
CA GLN A 141 -1.29 -15.83 8.68
C GLN A 141 -0.57 -16.19 7.38
N LEU A 142 -0.35 -17.47 7.09
CA LEU A 142 0.21 -17.94 5.82
C LEU A 142 -0.70 -17.61 4.64
N PHE A 143 -2.02 -17.78 4.78
CA PHE A 143 -2.98 -17.36 3.76
C PHE A 143 -2.96 -15.86 3.52
N THR A 144 -2.88 -15.05 4.58
CA THR A 144 -2.75 -13.59 4.46
C THR A 144 -1.45 -13.21 3.75
N THR A 145 -0.33 -13.83 4.13
CA THR A 145 0.97 -13.61 3.47
C THR A 145 0.93 -13.98 1.99
N ALA A 146 0.34 -15.13 1.65
CA ALA A 146 0.14 -15.53 0.26
C ALA A 146 -0.74 -14.52 -0.50
N THR A 147 -1.77 -13.98 0.13
CA THR A 147 -2.63 -12.95 -0.45
C THR A 147 -1.84 -11.66 -0.73
N VAL A 148 -0.97 -11.22 0.18
CA VAL A 148 -0.07 -10.07 -0.06
C VAL A 148 0.80 -10.31 -1.29
N VAL A 149 1.40 -11.49 -1.42
CA VAL A 149 2.21 -11.86 -2.58
C VAL A 149 1.41 -11.82 -3.86
N VAL A 150 0.19 -12.37 -3.86
CA VAL A 150 -0.72 -12.33 -5.03
C VAL A 150 -1.04 -10.89 -5.42
N VAL A 151 -1.41 -10.03 -4.47
CA VAL A 151 -1.70 -8.61 -4.74
C VAL A 151 -0.47 -7.89 -5.30
N LEU A 152 0.72 -8.14 -4.76
CA LEU A 152 1.96 -7.55 -5.26
C LEU A 152 2.32 -8.05 -6.67
N ILE A 153 2.06 -9.33 -6.98
CA ILE A 153 2.25 -9.87 -8.34
C ILE A 153 1.29 -9.19 -9.32
N ILE A 154 0.01 -9.05 -8.96
CA ILE A 154 -0.96 -8.35 -9.80
C ILE A 154 -0.53 -6.87 -9.97
N THR A 155 -0.07 -6.23 -8.91
CA THR A 155 0.49 -4.87 -8.97
C THR A 155 1.65 -4.79 -9.95
N LEU A 156 2.59 -5.74 -9.89
CA LEU A 156 3.71 -5.79 -10.84
C LEU A 156 3.20 -5.90 -12.29
N VAL A 157 2.27 -6.81 -12.55
CA VAL A 157 1.68 -6.97 -13.89
C VAL A 157 1.02 -5.67 -14.35
N MET A 158 0.26 -4.99 -13.49
CA MET A 158 -0.35 -3.71 -13.80
C MET A 158 0.69 -2.62 -14.09
N LEU A 159 1.77 -2.52 -13.31
CA LEU A 159 2.85 -1.56 -13.57
C LEU A 159 3.61 -1.88 -14.86
N LEU A 160 3.81 -3.16 -15.20
CA LEU A 160 4.43 -3.56 -16.46
C LEU A 160 3.52 -3.27 -17.67
N LEU A 161 2.21 -3.27 -17.47
CA LEU A 161 1.19 -2.91 -18.46
C LEU A 161 0.74 -1.44 -18.36
N ALA A 162 1.47 -0.61 -17.62
CA ALA A 162 1.08 0.78 -17.39
C ALA A 162 0.94 1.60 -18.68
N ASP A 163 1.82 1.39 -19.66
CA ASP A 163 1.76 2.11 -20.95
C ASP A 163 0.49 1.82 -21.75
N PRO A 164 0.10 0.55 -22.03
CA PRO A 164 -1.16 0.28 -22.69
C PRO A 164 -2.38 0.75 -21.89
N ILE A 165 -2.37 0.62 -20.55
CA ILE A 165 -3.45 1.10 -19.69
C ILE A 165 -3.58 2.63 -19.79
N ALA A 166 -2.45 3.35 -19.75
CA ALA A 166 -2.43 4.80 -19.87
C ALA A 166 -2.92 5.29 -21.24
N ARG A 167 -2.64 4.54 -22.31
CA ARG A 167 -3.17 4.87 -23.65
C ARG A 167 -4.68 4.72 -23.75
N MET A 168 -5.25 3.74 -23.01
CA MET A 168 -6.70 3.52 -23.01
C MET A 168 -7.47 4.54 -22.17
N ILE A 169 -6.94 4.90 -20.99
CA ILE A 169 -7.64 5.73 -20.01
C ILE A 169 -7.24 7.22 -20.14
N GLY A 170 -6.07 7.50 -20.70
CA GLY A 170 -5.44 8.82 -20.73
C GLY A 170 -4.90 9.24 -19.35
N LEU A 171 -3.99 10.22 -19.36
CA LEU A 171 -3.40 10.75 -18.11
C LEU A 171 -4.47 11.40 -17.20
N GLN A 172 -5.46 12.06 -17.79
CA GLN A 172 -6.54 12.68 -17.01
C GLN A 172 -7.45 11.63 -16.38
N GLY A 173 -7.80 10.56 -17.11
CA GLY A 173 -8.57 9.44 -16.57
C GLY A 173 -7.85 8.72 -15.42
N ALA A 174 -6.54 8.51 -15.55
CA ALA A 174 -5.72 7.96 -14.49
C ALA A 174 -5.70 8.84 -13.23
N ASN A 175 -5.66 10.17 -13.39
CA ASN A 175 -5.73 11.10 -12.25
C ASN A 175 -7.12 11.12 -11.59
N VAL A 176 -8.20 11.03 -12.37
CA VAL A 176 -9.56 10.91 -11.82
C VAL A 176 -9.69 9.59 -11.02
N LEU A 177 -9.17 8.49 -11.57
CA LEU A 177 -9.18 7.19 -10.90
C LEU A 177 -8.39 7.23 -9.58
N LYS A 178 -7.20 7.86 -9.57
CA LYS A 178 -6.42 8.09 -8.33
C LYS A 178 -7.23 8.83 -7.28
N ARG A 179 -7.99 9.88 -7.65
CA ARG A 179 -8.83 10.64 -6.70
C ARG A 179 -9.98 9.81 -6.16
N ILE A 180 -10.64 9.01 -7.01
CA ILE A 180 -11.72 8.10 -6.60
C ILE A 180 -11.17 7.07 -5.61
N MET A 181 -10.02 6.45 -5.92
CA MET A 181 -9.38 5.50 -5.01
C MET A 181 -8.94 6.18 -3.71
N GLY A 182 -8.47 7.42 -3.76
CA GLY A 182 -8.19 8.21 -2.56
C GLY A 182 -9.40 8.35 -1.62
N MET A 183 -10.62 8.54 -2.16
CA MET A 183 -11.84 8.56 -1.34
C MET A 183 -12.13 7.19 -0.69
N VAL A 184 -11.92 6.10 -1.43
CA VAL A 184 -12.08 4.73 -0.90
C VAL A 184 -11.07 4.45 0.21
N VAL A 185 -9.81 4.80 -0.01
CA VAL A 185 -8.73 4.65 0.99
C VAL A 185 -9.01 5.52 2.21
N ALA A 186 -9.53 6.75 2.04
CA ALA A 186 -9.95 7.60 3.16
C ALA A 186 -11.05 6.94 4.01
N ALA A 187 -12.05 6.34 3.37
CA ALA A 187 -13.11 5.62 4.09
C ALA A 187 -12.56 4.43 4.88
N VAL A 188 -11.61 3.67 4.29
CA VAL A 188 -10.93 2.56 4.99
C VAL A 188 -10.08 3.10 6.16
N ALA A 189 -9.36 4.20 5.96
CA ALA A 189 -8.56 4.84 7.01
C ALA A 189 -9.44 5.24 8.22
N VAL A 190 -10.58 5.87 7.97
CA VAL A 190 -11.56 6.22 9.01
C VAL A 190 -12.07 4.97 9.73
N LYS A 191 -12.40 3.90 9.02
CA LYS A 191 -12.82 2.61 9.61
C LYS A 191 -11.72 2.06 10.54
N ILE A 192 -10.46 2.11 10.12
CA ILE A 192 -9.31 1.67 10.91
C ILE A 192 -9.19 2.49 12.20
N VAL A 193 -9.27 3.83 12.12
CA VAL A 193 -9.21 4.74 13.27
C VAL A 193 -10.35 4.47 14.26
N ILE A 194 -11.59 4.40 13.75
CA ILE A 194 -12.77 4.12 14.59
C ILE A 194 -12.62 2.76 15.28
N GLY A 195 -12.16 1.73 14.57
CA GLY A 195 -11.90 0.40 15.14
C GLY A 195 -10.88 0.44 16.27
N GLY A 196 -9.77 1.21 16.10
CA GLY A 196 -8.79 1.42 17.15
C GLY A 196 -9.36 2.12 18.39
N ILE A 197 -10.11 3.22 18.19
CA ILE A 197 -10.74 3.99 19.27
C ILE A 197 -11.81 3.16 20.00
N SER A 198 -12.67 2.47 19.27
CA SER A 198 -13.71 1.62 19.86
C SER A 198 -13.11 0.50 20.70
N GLY A 199 -12.03 -0.12 20.22
CA GLY A 199 -11.31 -1.12 20.97
C GLY A 199 -10.61 -0.55 22.22
N TRP A 200 -10.16 0.69 22.18
CA TRP A 200 -9.56 1.39 23.32
C TRP A 200 -10.61 1.76 24.37
N LEU A 201 -11.78 2.22 23.96
CA LEU A 201 -12.90 2.60 24.83
C LEU A 201 -13.76 1.41 25.28
N HIS A 202 -13.46 0.19 24.85
CA HIS A 202 -14.26 -1.02 25.13
C HIS A 202 -15.74 -0.89 24.71
N LEU A 203 -16.03 -0.13 23.65
CA LEU A 203 -17.40 0.08 23.18
C LEU A 203 -17.91 -1.19 22.49
N PRO A 204 -19.14 -1.68 22.83
CA PRO A 204 -19.73 -2.82 22.14
C PRO A 204 -20.13 -2.42 20.71
N GLY A 205 -19.69 -3.21 19.72
CA GLY A 205 -20.33 -3.21 18.41
C GLY A 205 -19.67 -2.41 17.28
N SER A 206 -18.36 -2.41 17.15
CA SER A 206 -17.66 -1.99 15.93
C SER A 206 -16.93 -3.18 15.30
N GLY A 207 -17.71 -4.10 14.73
CA GLY A 207 -17.24 -5.19 13.91
C GLY A 207 -17.49 -4.88 12.44
#